data_14b9b04d17ad71b82955b7fab0a0b5cc
#
_entry.id   14b9b04d17ad71b82955b7fab0a0b5cc
#
_cell.length_a   1.000
_cell.length_b   1.000
_cell.length_c   1.000
_cell.angle_alpha   90.00
_cell.angle_beta   90.00
_cell.angle_gamma   90.00
#
_symmetry.space_group_name_H-M   'P 1'
#
loop_
_entity.id
_entity.type
_entity.pdbx_description
1 polymer ?
#
loop_
_entity_poly.entity_id
_entity_poly.type
_entity_poly.pdbx_seq_one_letter_code
_entity_poly.pdbx_strand_id
1 'polypeptide(L)'
;MDPKVRVSTIIRSHDNPEKVKESVTSIFPDWEPSNFPERSSFPVTRSSEVISAEIQSIDGLLSILRENRVLDTALDAMAMKAHEGGTVFYLSRQSASIGKVSFVLEGNALGGLIEVTLNGKDIQIWLEQQTWHTGRERVPREVGDEYSMDSDGDASEWFQSS
;
A
#
# COMPACT_ATOMS: atom_id res chain seq x y z
N MET A 1 17.28 -6.22 -8.11
CA MET A 1 17.28 -6.63 -6.70
C MET A 1 16.04 -6.12 -6.02
N ASP A 2 15.36 -6.99 -5.29
CA ASP A 2 14.09 -6.60 -4.68
C ASP A 2 14.30 -5.78 -3.41
N PRO A 3 13.43 -4.81 -3.16
CA PRO A 3 13.54 -4.03 -1.94
C PRO A 3 13.13 -4.85 -0.72
N LYS A 4 13.55 -4.40 0.43
CA LYS A 4 13.06 -4.97 1.68
C LYS A 4 11.69 -4.39 1.97
N VAL A 5 10.75 -5.24 2.37
CA VAL A 5 9.37 -4.85 2.59
C VAL A 5 9.03 -5.01 4.05
N ARG A 6 8.51 -3.95 4.64
CA ARG A 6 8.02 -3.98 6.02
C ARG A 6 6.58 -3.50 6.04
N VAL A 7 5.74 -4.27 6.70
CA VAL A 7 4.32 -3.95 6.81
C VAL A 7 4.01 -3.73 8.29
N SER A 8 3.38 -2.62 8.59
CA SER A 8 3.09 -2.22 9.96
C SER A 8 1.66 -1.74 10.09
N THR A 9 1.09 -1.91 11.26
CA THR A 9 -0.21 -1.32 11.57
C THR A 9 -0.23 -0.98 13.05
N ILE A 10 -1.13 -0.11 13.45
CA ILE A 10 -1.30 0.27 14.85
C ILE A 10 -2.55 -0.42 15.37
N ILE A 11 -2.41 -1.14 16.47
CA ILE A 11 -3.55 -1.75 17.15
C ILE A 11 -3.86 -0.92 18.38
N ARG A 12 -5.08 -0.41 18.42
CA ARG A 12 -5.53 0.44 19.54
C ARG A 12 -6.30 -0.40 20.53
N SER A 13 -6.56 0.19 21.71
CA SER A 13 -7.21 -0.55 22.78
C SER A 13 -8.59 -1.09 22.40
N HIS A 14 -9.29 -0.40 21.50
CA HIS A 14 -10.62 -0.83 21.09
C HIS A 14 -10.63 -1.74 19.86
N ASP A 15 -9.46 -1.99 19.27
CA ASP A 15 -9.39 -2.86 18.11
C ASP A 15 -9.40 -4.32 18.52
N ASN A 16 -9.98 -5.16 17.67
CA ASN A 16 -9.90 -6.60 17.83
C ASN A 16 -8.64 -7.09 17.12
N PRO A 17 -7.61 -7.56 17.84
CA PRO A 17 -6.36 -7.95 17.20
C PRO A 17 -6.51 -8.98 16.10
N GLU A 18 -7.39 -9.96 16.28
CA GLU A 18 -7.58 -10.97 15.26
C GLU A 18 -8.14 -10.40 13.96
N LYS A 19 -9.08 -9.46 14.09
CA LYS A 19 -9.63 -8.82 12.90
C LYS A 19 -8.59 -7.95 12.20
N VAL A 20 -7.74 -7.29 12.97
CA VAL A 20 -6.65 -6.51 12.39
C VAL A 20 -5.72 -7.41 11.62
N LYS A 21 -5.35 -8.55 12.21
CA LYS A 21 -4.46 -9.51 11.54
C LYS A 21 -5.09 -10.02 10.25
N GLU A 22 -6.37 -10.35 10.29
CA GLU A 22 -7.07 -10.83 9.10
C GLU A 22 -7.04 -9.78 7.98
N SER A 23 -7.23 -8.51 8.35
CA SER A 23 -7.19 -7.44 7.36
C SER A 23 -5.85 -7.38 6.67
N VAL A 24 -4.78 -7.40 7.43
CA VAL A 24 -3.44 -7.28 6.87
C VAL A 24 -3.09 -8.51 6.04
N THR A 25 -3.39 -9.69 6.55
CA THR A 25 -3.02 -10.93 5.85
C THR A 25 -3.87 -11.19 4.61
N SER A 26 -5.00 -10.52 4.48
CA SER A 26 -5.77 -10.64 3.24
C SER A 26 -5.03 -10.07 2.04
N ILE A 27 -4.12 -9.13 2.29
CA ILE A 27 -3.31 -8.52 1.23
C ILE A 27 -1.87 -9.03 1.29
N PHE A 28 -1.37 -9.25 2.50
CA PHE A 28 0.00 -9.70 2.72
C PHE A 28 0.01 -11.02 3.49
N PRO A 29 -0.21 -12.14 2.81
CA PRO A 29 -0.38 -13.44 3.50
C PRO A 29 0.80 -13.87 4.34
N ASP A 30 2.00 -13.37 4.01
CA ASP A 30 3.21 -13.73 4.74
C ASP A 30 3.47 -12.91 5.99
N TRP A 31 2.56 -12.00 6.33
CA TRP A 31 2.75 -11.11 7.47
C TRP A 31 2.53 -11.87 8.78
N GLU A 32 3.62 -12.06 9.54
CA GLU A 32 3.57 -12.78 10.81
C GLU A 32 4.44 -12.07 11.84
N PRO A 33 3.91 -11.04 12.47
CA PRO A 33 4.69 -10.33 13.49
C PRO A 33 4.86 -11.17 14.74
N SER A 34 6.02 -11.06 15.37
CA SER A 34 6.32 -11.86 16.54
C SER A 34 5.67 -11.32 17.81
N ASN A 35 5.30 -10.06 17.83
CA ASN A 35 4.77 -9.42 19.03
C ASN A 35 3.28 -9.14 18.95
N PHE A 36 2.55 -9.97 18.22
CA PHE A 36 1.15 -9.73 18.01
C PHE A 36 0.37 -9.92 19.32
N PRO A 37 -0.47 -8.95 19.73
CA PRO A 37 -1.19 -9.06 20.99
C PRO A 37 -2.28 -10.13 20.92
N GLU A 38 -2.48 -10.81 22.02
CA GLU A 38 -3.50 -11.83 22.09
C GLU A 38 -4.83 -11.21 22.51
N ARG A 39 -5.89 -11.81 22.03
CA ARG A 39 -7.22 -11.36 22.36
C ARG A 39 -7.52 -11.41 23.84
N SER A 40 -6.95 -12.39 24.52
CA SER A 40 -7.18 -12.57 25.93
C SER A 40 -6.51 -11.50 26.79
N SER A 41 -5.63 -10.72 26.22
CA SER A 41 -5.03 -9.65 26.97
C SER A 41 -5.95 -8.42 27.05
N PHE A 42 -7.14 -8.53 26.65
CA PHE A 42 -8.16 -7.67 26.85
C PHE A 42 -8.45 -7.58 28.27
N PRO A 43 -8.64 -6.74 28.91
CA PRO A 43 -9.23 -5.55 28.81
C PRO A 43 -8.24 -4.53 28.79
N VAL A 44 -8.29 -4.06 28.42
CA VAL A 44 -8.65 -3.10 28.58
C VAL A 44 -7.90 -1.85 28.87
N THR A 45 -6.75 -1.89 29.41
CA THR A 45 -5.90 -0.75 29.58
C THR A 45 -4.77 -0.76 28.59
N ARG A 46 -4.91 -1.52 27.53
CA ARG A 46 -3.89 -1.61 26.52
C ARG A 46 -3.76 -0.27 25.81
N SER A 47 -2.54 0.25 25.75
CA SER A 47 -2.25 1.41 24.92
C SER A 47 -2.08 0.98 23.48
N SER A 48 -2.02 1.95 22.58
CA SER A 48 -1.78 1.67 21.18
C SER A 48 -0.42 1.03 20.98
N GLU A 49 -0.35 0.03 20.13
CA GLU A 49 0.89 -0.65 19.81
C GLU A 49 1.12 -0.68 18.31
N VAL A 50 2.37 -0.45 17.89
CA VAL A 50 2.75 -0.61 16.49
C VAL A 50 3.20 -2.04 16.30
N ILE A 51 2.53 -2.75 15.41
CA ILE A 51 2.85 -4.15 15.10
C ILE A 51 3.45 -4.18 13.71
N SER A 52 4.65 -4.71 13.58
CA SER A 52 5.41 -4.61 12.35
C SER A 52 6.12 -5.92 12.05
N ALA A 53 6.25 -6.26 10.79
CA ALA A 53 7.00 -7.43 10.37
C ALA A 53 7.51 -7.24 8.95
N GLU A 54 8.65 -7.83 8.67
CA GLU A 54 9.17 -7.89 7.30
C GLU A 54 8.51 -9.04 6.57
N ILE A 55 8.26 -8.85 5.29
CA ILE A 55 7.69 -9.91 4.46
C ILE A 55 8.57 -10.09 3.22
N GLN A 56 8.37 -11.19 2.53
CA GLN A 56 9.21 -11.56 1.38
C GLN A 56 8.95 -10.69 0.17
N SER A 57 7.69 -10.35 -0.08
CA SER A 57 7.35 -9.61 -1.29
C SER A 57 5.97 -9.00 -1.17
N ILE A 58 5.64 -8.12 -2.12
CA ILE A 58 4.31 -7.55 -2.19
C ILE A 58 3.48 -8.23 -3.30
N ASP A 59 3.80 -9.47 -3.62
CA ASP A 59 3.10 -10.16 -4.70
C ASP A 59 1.60 -10.29 -4.46
N GLY A 60 1.18 -10.49 -3.22
CA GLY A 60 -0.24 -10.54 -2.91
C GLY A 60 -0.96 -9.24 -3.25
N LEU A 61 -0.34 -8.12 -2.88
CA LEU A 61 -0.86 -6.81 -3.20
C LEU A 61 -0.93 -6.61 -4.71
N LEU A 62 0.17 -6.94 -5.41
CA LEU A 62 0.23 -6.74 -6.85
C LEU A 62 -0.80 -7.59 -7.58
N SER A 63 -1.06 -8.79 -7.08
CA SER A 63 -2.05 -9.67 -7.67
C SER A 63 -3.44 -9.06 -7.63
N ILE A 64 -3.81 -8.49 -6.49
CA ILE A 64 -5.11 -7.84 -6.34
C ILE A 64 -5.21 -6.63 -7.27
N LEU A 65 -4.14 -5.84 -7.33
CA LEU A 65 -4.13 -4.65 -8.19
C LEU A 65 -4.25 -5.03 -9.66
N ARG A 66 -3.61 -6.12 -10.05
CA ARG A 66 -3.67 -6.58 -11.44
C ARG A 66 -5.06 -7.08 -11.79
N GLU A 67 -5.67 -7.83 -10.90
CA GLU A 67 -7.04 -8.31 -11.13
C GLU A 67 -8.03 -7.16 -11.27
N ASN A 68 -7.83 -6.10 -10.52
CA ASN A 68 -8.73 -4.95 -10.55
C ASN A 68 -8.37 -3.95 -11.64
N ARG A 69 -7.28 -4.20 -12.36
CA ARG A 69 -6.84 -3.36 -13.48
C ARG A 69 -6.55 -1.92 -13.06
N VAL A 70 -5.91 -1.76 -11.92
CA VAL A 70 -5.59 -0.44 -11.39
C VAL A 70 -4.10 -0.25 -11.20
N LEU A 71 -3.29 -0.93 -12.00
CA LEU A 71 -1.84 -0.90 -11.83
C LEU A 71 -1.25 0.50 -12.01
N ASP A 72 -1.78 1.27 -12.96
CA ASP A 72 -1.24 2.62 -13.19
C ASP A 72 -1.57 3.56 -12.03
N THR A 73 -2.79 3.51 -11.55
CA THR A 73 -3.18 4.32 -10.39
C THR A 73 -2.38 3.90 -9.17
N ALA A 74 -2.16 2.60 -9.02
CA ALA A 74 -1.39 2.09 -7.91
C ALA A 74 0.06 2.55 -7.98
N LEU A 75 0.65 2.56 -9.17
CA LEU A 75 2.01 3.05 -9.32
C LEU A 75 2.13 4.48 -8.82
N ASP A 76 1.19 5.34 -9.21
CA ASP A 76 1.23 6.72 -8.75
C ASP A 76 1.15 6.81 -7.22
N ALA A 77 0.29 6.03 -6.61
CA ALA A 77 0.13 6.07 -5.16
C ALA A 77 1.34 5.52 -4.44
N MET A 78 1.88 4.41 -4.90
CA MET A 78 3.02 3.78 -4.24
C MET A 78 4.29 4.58 -4.39
N ALA A 79 4.43 5.34 -5.48
CA ALA A 79 5.62 6.10 -5.72
C ALA A 79 5.52 7.57 -5.29
N MET A 80 4.37 7.97 -4.76
CA MET A 80 4.16 9.37 -4.41
C MET A 80 5.20 9.89 -3.43
N LYS A 81 5.62 9.09 -2.47
CA LYS A 81 6.63 9.48 -1.49
C LYS A 81 7.97 8.82 -1.73
N ALA A 82 8.22 8.36 -2.95
CA ALA A 82 9.47 7.70 -3.27
C ALA A 82 10.65 8.66 -3.14
N HIS A 83 11.74 8.15 -2.62
CA HIS A 83 12.98 8.89 -2.48
C HIS A 83 14.13 7.95 -2.79
N GLU A 84 15.35 8.44 -2.61
CA GLU A 84 16.53 7.69 -3.03
C GLU A 84 16.62 6.31 -2.42
N GLY A 85 16.23 6.16 -1.16
CA GLY A 85 16.34 4.88 -0.45
C GLY A 85 15.08 4.04 -0.38
N GLY A 86 13.97 4.50 -0.94
CA GLY A 86 12.73 3.72 -0.86
C GLY A 86 11.47 4.55 -0.96
N THR A 87 10.38 3.97 -0.49
CA THR A 87 9.10 4.67 -0.46
C THR A 87 8.26 4.13 0.68
N VAL A 88 7.21 4.88 1.01
CA VAL A 88 6.21 4.44 1.97
C VAL A 88 4.84 4.79 1.42
N PHE A 89 3.88 3.91 1.63
CA PHE A 89 2.51 4.20 1.26
C PHE A 89 1.57 3.52 2.26
N TYR A 90 0.31 3.93 2.24
CA TYR A 90 -0.67 3.51 3.22
C TYR A 90 -1.88 2.91 2.54
N LEU A 91 -2.43 1.86 3.14
CA LEU A 91 -3.63 1.21 2.66
C LEU A 91 -4.70 1.28 3.76
N SER A 92 -5.95 1.32 3.35
CA SER A 92 -7.06 1.31 4.29
C SER A 92 -7.24 -0.09 4.86
N ARG A 93 -7.19 -0.21 6.18
CA ARG A 93 -7.42 -1.49 6.85
C ARG A 93 -8.87 -1.92 6.69
N GLN A 94 -9.77 -0.96 6.64
CA GLN A 94 -11.18 -1.25 6.45
C GLN A 94 -11.43 -1.91 5.09
N SER A 95 -10.83 -1.37 4.04
CA SER A 95 -10.95 -1.97 2.71
C SER A 95 -10.31 -3.35 2.67
N ALA A 96 -9.17 -3.50 3.34
CA ALA A 96 -8.46 -4.77 3.37
C ALA A 96 -9.31 -5.86 4.04
N SER A 97 -10.13 -5.50 5.00
CA SER A 97 -10.96 -6.48 5.69
C SER A 97 -11.96 -7.17 4.78
N ILE A 98 -12.25 -6.58 3.63
CA ILE A 98 -13.12 -7.21 2.63
C ILE A 98 -12.34 -7.57 1.37
N GLY A 99 -11.03 -7.69 1.50
CA GLY A 99 -10.17 -8.14 0.40
C GLY A 99 -9.90 -7.12 -0.67
N LYS A 100 -10.10 -5.84 -0.38
CA LYS A 100 -9.89 -4.77 -1.35
C LYS A 100 -8.70 -3.91 -0.98
N VAL A 101 -8.11 -3.28 -1.98
CA VAL A 101 -6.98 -2.38 -1.79
C VAL A 101 -7.44 -0.96 -2.06
N SER A 102 -7.30 -0.10 -1.05
CA SER A 102 -7.56 1.33 -1.19
C SER A 102 -6.37 2.07 -0.64
N PHE A 103 -5.75 2.89 -1.47
CA PHE A 103 -4.62 3.70 -1.03
C PHE A 103 -5.12 4.93 -0.28
N VAL A 104 -4.43 5.25 0.81
CA VAL A 104 -4.75 6.42 1.61
C VAL A 104 -3.55 7.34 1.53
N LEU A 105 -3.76 8.53 1.01
CA LEU A 105 -2.64 9.45 0.78
C LEU A 105 -2.21 10.19 2.03
N GLU A 106 -3.09 10.27 3.03
CA GLU A 106 -2.76 10.90 4.30
C GLU A 106 -3.13 9.96 5.43
N GLY A 107 -2.43 10.04 6.53
CA GLY A 107 -2.53 9.05 7.57
C GLY A 107 -3.67 9.21 8.55
N ASN A 108 -4.87 9.49 8.07
CA ASN A 108 -5.99 9.73 8.98
C ASN A 108 -7.26 8.98 8.61
N ALA A 109 -7.16 7.84 7.97
CA ALA A 109 -8.35 7.08 7.59
C ALA A 109 -9.03 6.47 8.82
N LEU A 110 -10.35 6.42 8.77
CA LEU A 110 -11.12 5.72 9.78
C LEU A 110 -10.84 4.22 9.66
N GLY A 111 -10.80 3.54 10.78
CA GLY A 111 -10.56 2.11 10.77
C GLY A 111 -9.11 1.71 10.68
N GLY A 112 -8.22 2.71 10.73
CA GLY A 112 -6.80 2.45 10.78
C GLY A 112 -6.16 2.24 9.43
N LEU A 113 -4.85 2.16 9.45
CA LEU A 113 -4.05 2.08 8.24
C LEU A 113 -3.10 0.89 8.30
N ILE A 114 -2.73 0.42 7.12
CA ILE A 114 -1.61 -0.50 6.95
C ILE A 114 -0.51 0.31 6.30
N GLU A 115 0.63 0.42 6.96
CA GLU A 115 1.77 1.14 6.42
C GLU A 115 2.71 0.16 5.74
N VAL A 116 3.06 0.43 4.50
CA VAL A 116 3.98 -0.42 3.74
C VAL A 116 5.22 0.40 3.41
N THR A 117 6.37 -0.10 3.84
CA THR A 117 7.64 0.56 3.58
C THR A 117 8.48 -0.34 2.68
N LEU A 118 8.96 0.22 1.59
CA LEU A 118 9.86 -0.47 0.67
C LEU A 118 11.21 0.22 0.72
N ASN A 119 12.25 -0.52 1.07
CA ASN A 119 13.61 0.03 1.16
C ASN A 119 14.48 -0.61 0.09
N GLY A 120 15.07 0.23 -0.74
CA GLY A 120 15.93 -0.24 -1.80
C GLY A 120 16.29 0.89 -2.75
N LYS A 121 17.29 0.65 -3.59
CA LYS A 121 17.70 1.61 -4.58
C LYS A 121 16.78 1.53 -5.78
N ASP A 122 16.64 2.67 -6.48
CA ASP A 122 15.87 2.74 -7.73
C ASP A 122 14.45 2.21 -7.56
N ILE A 123 13.84 2.57 -6.45
CA ILE A 123 12.53 2.03 -6.12
C ILE A 123 11.46 2.43 -7.13
N GLN A 124 11.56 3.62 -7.73
CA GLN A 124 10.60 4.02 -8.74
C GLN A 124 10.65 3.11 -9.97
N ILE A 125 11.87 2.79 -10.41
CA ILE A 125 12.04 1.90 -11.55
C ILE A 125 11.50 0.52 -11.22
N TRP A 126 11.80 0.03 -10.02
CA TRP A 126 11.31 -1.26 -9.58
C TRP A 126 9.78 -1.29 -9.58
N LEU A 127 9.14 -0.24 -9.05
CA LEU A 127 7.69 -0.17 -9.03
C LEU A 127 7.10 -0.12 -10.43
N GLU A 128 7.73 0.60 -11.35
CA GLU A 128 7.27 0.64 -12.73
C GLU A 128 7.31 -0.74 -13.35
N GLN A 129 8.36 -1.51 -13.06
CA GLN A 129 8.48 -2.85 -13.57
C GLN A 129 7.43 -3.78 -12.98
N GLN A 130 7.17 -3.68 -11.68
CA GLN A 130 6.20 -4.54 -11.00
C GLN A 130 4.77 -4.26 -11.44
N THR A 131 4.49 -3.04 -11.85
CA THR A 131 3.14 -2.65 -12.26
C THR A 131 2.99 -2.65 -13.77
N TRP A 132 3.96 -3.20 -14.48
CA TRP A 132 3.92 -3.22 -15.94
C TRP A 132 2.74 -4.04 -16.46
N HIS A 133 2.11 -3.55 -17.53
CA HIS A 133 1.07 -4.30 -18.24
C HIS A 133 1.09 -3.87 -19.69
N THR A 134 0.48 -4.67 -20.56
CA THR A 134 0.58 -4.46 -22.00
C THR A 134 0.00 -3.12 -22.45
N GLY A 135 -1.00 -2.62 -21.74
CA GLY A 135 -1.58 -1.31 -22.08
C GLY A 135 -0.59 -0.17 -21.95
N ARG A 136 0.41 -0.32 -21.08
CA ARG A 136 1.39 0.75 -20.87
C ARG A 136 2.32 0.93 -22.07
N GLU A 137 2.45 -0.09 -22.90
CA GLU A 137 3.26 0.04 -24.08
C GLU A 137 2.67 1.07 -25.05
N ARG A 138 1.35 1.17 -25.09
CA ARG A 138 0.71 2.13 -25.98
C ARG A 138 0.69 3.52 -25.40
N VAL A 139 0.58 3.60 -24.09
CA VAL A 139 0.48 4.89 -23.40
C VAL A 139 1.52 4.90 -22.30
N PRO A 140 2.77 5.19 -22.63
CA PRO A 140 3.83 5.20 -21.63
C PRO A 140 3.49 6.14 -20.50
N ARG A 141 3.86 5.74 -19.29
CA ARG A 141 3.53 6.50 -18.10
C ARG A 141 4.72 6.54 -17.18
N GLU A 142 5.03 7.71 -16.66
CA GLU A 142 6.04 7.90 -15.65
C GLU A 142 5.41 8.51 -14.42
N VAL A 143 6.02 8.27 -13.27
CA VAL A 143 5.51 8.84 -12.04
C VAL A 143 5.52 10.36 -12.13
N GLY A 144 4.39 10.97 -11.82
CA GLY A 144 4.29 12.42 -11.86
C GLY A 144 3.75 13.00 -13.14
N ASP A 145 3.52 12.20 -14.16
CA ASP A 145 3.01 12.71 -15.42
C ASP A 145 1.69 13.42 -15.27
N GLU A 146 0.84 12.96 -14.40
CA GLU A 146 -0.45 13.61 -14.24
C GLU A 146 -0.31 15.02 -13.71
N TYR A 147 0.80 15.34 -13.05
CA TYR A 147 1.01 16.69 -12.57
C TYR A 147 1.47 17.62 -13.69
N SER A 148 2.20 17.08 -14.61
CA SER A 148 2.68 17.90 -15.71
C SER A 148 1.61 18.18 -16.74
N MET A 149 0.58 17.36 -16.78
CA MET A 149 -0.46 17.55 -17.77
C MET A 149 -1.50 18.54 -17.37
N ASP A 150 -1.52 18.89 -16.14
CA ASP A 150 -2.60 19.57 -15.67
C ASP A 150 -2.86 20.90 -16.18
N SER A 151 -1.94 21.53 -16.64
CA SER A 151 -2.17 22.84 -17.14
C SER A 151 -3.07 22.86 -18.33
N ASP A 152 -3.39 21.79 -18.85
CA ASP A 152 -4.20 21.75 -19.98
C ASP A 152 -5.46 21.19 -19.78
N GLY A 153 -5.57 21.12 -19.10
CA GLY A 153 -6.55 20.52 -19.05
C GLY A 153 -6.85 19.61 -19.13
N ASP A 154 -6.54 19.68 -19.10
CA ASP A 154 -6.92 18.95 -19.16
C ASP A 154 -7.05 18.40 -19.07
N ALA A 155 -6.72 18.25 -18.75
CA ALA A 155 -6.80 17.33 -18.83
C ALA A 155 -6.92 16.90 -18.82
N SER A 156 -6.72 16.95 -18.61
CA SER A 156 -6.81 16.25 -18.73
C SER A 156 -6.99 15.62 -18.63
N GLU A 157 -7.17 15.28 -18.11
CA GLU A 157 -7.27 14.32 -18.05
C GLU A 157 -7.68 13.93 -18.01
N TRP A 158 -7.73 13.85 -17.76
CA TRP A 158 -7.89 13.10 -17.55
C TRP A 158 -8.41 12.91 -18.04
N PHE A 159 -7.94 12.88 -18.21
CA PHE A 159 -7.78 12.46 -18.71
C PHE A 159 -7.90 12.56 -19.46
N GLN A 160 -7.55 12.72 -19.41
CA GLN A 160 -7.34 12.66 -20.10
C GLN A 160 -7.38 12.52 -20.74
N SER A 161 -7.38 12.74 -20.69
CA SER A 161 -7.21 12.50 -21.34
C SER A 161 -6.87 12.25 -21.77
N SER A 162 -6.76 12.20 -21.62
CA SER A 162 -6.45 11.88 -22.12
C SER A 162 -6.34 11.62 -22.28
#